data_13c05bd05210959aaa120e59cdb10a5b
#
_entry.id   13c05bd05210959aaa120e59cdb10a5b
#
_cell.length_a   1.000
_cell.length_b   1.000
_cell.length_c   1.000
_cell.angle_alpha   90.00
_cell.angle_beta   90.00
_cell.angle_gamma   90.00
#
_symmetry.space_group_name_H-M   'P 1'
#
loop_
_entity.id
_entity.type
_entity.pdbx_description
1 polymer ?
#
loop_
_entity_poly.entity_id
_entity_poly.type
_entity_poly.pdbx_seq_one_letter_code
_entity_poly.pdbx_strand_id
1 'polypeptide(L)'
;FGPTGTGVLWMREAILEPQVLGGGMVESVTSEGYVPAEGYQRYEAGTPNVGGGIALGVAVDYLSAIGMERIHQYEERLTARLIDGLSRIDGVRVYASRRAGSRIGVVSFTIDGIHPQEAAHLLDEEADILVRSGHHCCQPLMEHLGLPNGTVRASLAAYTTEQEIDLLLAAVSEISRGR
;
A
#
# COMPACT_ATOMS: atom_id res chain seq x y z
N PHE A 1 -1.76 -1.51 9.50
CA PHE A 1 -1.70 -1.90 10.91
C PHE A 1 -2.51 -0.96 11.82
N GLY A 2 -2.77 0.29 11.44
CA GLY A 2 -3.62 1.19 12.22
C GLY A 2 -5.11 1.02 11.93
N PRO A 3 -6.02 1.59 12.75
CA PRO A 3 -7.45 1.55 12.52
C PRO A 3 -7.86 2.44 11.34
N THR A 4 -8.99 2.08 10.71
CA THR A 4 -9.58 2.90 9.65
C THR A 4 -9.95 4.30 10.16
N GLY A 5 -9.77 5.32 9.33
CA GLY A 5 -10.09 6.71 9.66
C GLY A 5 -9.02 7.44 10.46
N THR A 6 -7.81 6.89 10.55
CA THR A 6 -6.64 7.54 11.15
C THR A 6 -5.53 7.79 10.12
N GLY A 7 -4.76 8.84 10.34
CA GLY A 7 -3.60 9.17 9.52
C GLY A 7 -2.69 10.14 10.27
N VAL A 8 -1.48 10.31 9.77
CA VAL A 8 -0.47 11.21 10.33
C VAL A 8 0.09 12.09 9.23
N LEU A 9 0.10 13.40 9.49
CA LEU A 9 0.86 14.36 8.70
C LEU A 9 2.08 14.81 9.51
N TRP A 10 3.27 14.53 8.99
CA TRP A 10 4.50 15.05 9.54
C TRP A 10 5.01 16.22 8.70
N MET A 11 5.37 17.31 9.36
CA MET A 11 5.97 18.49 8.72
C MET A 11 7.19 18.94 9.52
N ARG A 12 8.27 19.31 8.80
CA ARG A 12 9.46 19.87 9.44
C ARG A 12 9.18 21.29 9.94
N GLU A 13 8.42 22.05 9.17
CA GLU A 13 8.00 23.41 9.46
C GLU A 13 6.50 23.55 9.13
N ALA A 14 5.80 24.43 9.82
CA ALA A 14 4.37 24.68 9.61
C ALA A 14 4.17 25.59 8.37
N ILE A 15 4.43 25.06 7.19
CA ILE A 15 4.38 25.78 5.90
C ILE A 15 2.99 25.76 5.23
N LEU A 16 2.08 24.94 5.75
CA LEU A 16 0.74 24.81 5.17
C LEU A 16 -0.25 25.71 5.91
N GLU A 17 -1.20 26.27 5.17
CA GLU A 17 -2.38 26.89 5.75
C GLU A 17 -3.45 25.82 6.04
N PRO A 18 -4.21 25.96 7.15
CA PRO A 18 -5.33 25.08 7.45
C PRO A 18 -6.35 25.06 6.31
N GLN A 19 -6.70 23.87 5.81
CA GLN A 19 -7.68 23.73 4.72
C GLN A 19 -9.09 23.47 5.26
N VAL A 20 -9.22 22.97 6.47
CA VAL A 20 -10.49 22.70 7.15
C VAL A 20 -10.53 23.55 8.41
N LEU A 21 -11.60 24.30 8.56
CA LEU A 21 -11.79 25.19 9.72
C LEU A 21 -12.87 24.62 10.62
N GLY A 22 -12.67 24.75 11.94
CA GLY A 22 -13.63 24.24 12.92
C GLY A 22 -13.23 24.56 14.36
N GLY A 23 -14.01 24.10 15.32
CA GLY A 23 -13.74 24.29 16.73
C GLY A 23 -12.42 23.64 17.14
N GLY A 24 -11.76 24.17 18.16
CA GLY A 24 -10.51 23.66 18.72
C GLY A 24 -9.22 24.05 18.01
N MET A 25 -9.31 24.52 16.75
CA MET A 25 -8.16 24.91 15.94
C MET A 25 -7.84 26.43 16.00
N VAL A 26 -8.63 27.20 16.71
CA VAL A 26 -8.53 28.66 16.76
C VAL A 26 -8.20 29.13 18.16
N GLU A 27 -7.38 30.18 18.26
CA GLU A 27 -7.13 30.90 19.51
C GLU A 27 -8.26 31.90 19.78
N SER A 28 -8.72 32.63 18.74
CA SER A 28 -9.81 33.57 18.84
C SER A 28 -10.58 33.69 17.55
N VAL A 29 -11.88 34.09 17.65
CA VAL A 29 -12.77 34.35 16.54
C VAL A 29 -13.48 35.67 16.75
N THR A 30 -13.58 36.47 15.71
CA THR A 30 -14.35 37.73 15.66
C THR A 30 -15.34 37.69 14.49
N SER A 31 -16.18 38.73 14.35
CA SER A 31 -17.04 38.90 13.16
C SER A 31 -16.26 39.14 11.86
N GLU A 32 -15.00 39.55 11.95
CA GLU A 32 -14.17 39.92 10.81
C GLU A 32 -13.14 38.83 10.43
N GLY A 33 -12.91 37.81 11.33
CA GLY A 33 -11.93 36.79 11.05
C GLY A 33 -11.61 35.93 12.26
N TYR A 34 -10.53 35.15 12.17
CA TYR A 34 -10.06 34.29 13.24
C TYR A 34 -8.54 34.31 13.33
N VAL A 35 -8.03 33.96 14.51
CA VAL A 35 -6.61 33.67 14.75
C VAL A 35 -6.48 32.16 14.95
N PRO A 36 -5.70 31.45 14.11
CA PRO A 36 -5.49 30.03 14.32
C PRO A 36 -4.66 29.78 15.58
N ALA A 37 -4.90 28.63 16.22
CA ALA A 37 -4.08 28.16 17.35
C ALA A 37 -2.62 27.94 16.91
N GLU A 38 -1.71 27.95 17.85
CA GLU A 38 -0.31 27.61 17.61
C GLU A 38 -0.10 26.07 17.50
N GLY A 39 1.00 25.69 16.85
CA GLY A 39 1.42 24.29 16.78
C GLY A 39 0.51 23.42 15.89
N TYR A 40 0.35 22.15 16.29
CA TYR A 40 -0.42 21.17 15.51
C TYR A 40 -1.93 21.43 15.59
N GLN A 41 -2.41 22.05 16.65
CA GLN A 41 -3.83 22.30 16.89
C GLN A 41 -4.47 23.08 15.73
N ARG A 42 -3.73 23.96 15.08
CA ARG A 42 -4.23 24.71 13.91
C ARG A 42 -4.68 23.83 12.74
N TYR A 43 -4.28 22.55 12.71
CA TYR A 43 -4.63 21.59 11.66
C TYR A 43 -5.69 20.56 12.12
N GLU A 44 -6.11 20.61 13.37
CA GLU A 44 -7.03 19.65 14.00
C GLU A 44 -8.41 20.31 14.20
N ALA A 45 -9.23 20.31 13.15
CA ALA A 45 -10.55 20.94 13.18
C ALA A 45 -11.60 20.02 13.80
N GLY A 46 -12.27 20.50 14.85
CA GLY A 46 -13.34 19.77 15.56
C GLY A 46 -12.81 18.82 16.64
N THR A 47 -13.70 18.00 17.18
CA THR A 47 -13.35 16.99 18.19
C THR A 47 -12.46 15.91 17.57
N PRO A 48 -11.24 15.68 18.10
CA PRO A 48 -10.33 14.69 17.55
C PRO A 48 -10.87 13.26 17.69
N ASN A 49 -10.47 12.39 16.79
CA ASN A 49 -10.73 10.94 16.87
C ASN A 49 -9.83 10.30 17.95
N VAL A 50 -10.18 10.50 19.22
CA VAL A 50 -9.37 10.05 20.37
C VAL A 50 -9.18 8.54 20.36
N GLY A 51 -10.26 7.78 20.12
CA GLY A 51 -10.19 6.31 20.07
C GLY A 51 -9.27 5.81 18.95
N GLY A 52 -9.37 6.41 17.77
CA GLY A 52 -8.49 6.11 16.63
C GLY A 52 -7.03 6.48 16.91
N GLY A 53 -6.79 7.62 17.55
CA GLY A 53 -5.43 8.05 17.94
C GLY A 53 -4.76 7.07 18.92
N ILE A 54 -5.49 6.63 19.94
CA ILE A 54 -5.00 5.62 20.90
C ILE A 54 -4.67 4.31 20.19
N ALA A 55 -5.59 3.82 19.35
CA ALA A 55 -5.38 2.58 18.61
C ALA A 55 -4.23 2.67 17.60
N LEU A 56 -4.03 3.84 16.98
CA LEU A 56 -2.86 4.08 16.12
C LEU A 56 -1.55 4.02 16.93
N GLY A 57 -1.53 4.58 18.16
CA GLY A 57 -0.39 4.46 19.08
C GLY A 57 -0.03 3.00 19.36
N VAL A 58 -1.02 2.16 19.67
CA VAL A 58 -0.81 0.70 19.86
C VAL A 58 -0.22 0.03 18.63
N ALA A 59 -0.67 0.42 17.43
CA ALA A 59 -0.10 -0.11 16.18
C ALA A 59 1.37 0.31 15.98
N VAL A 60 1.72 1.54 16.34
CA VAL A 60 3.11 2.03 16.31
C VAL A 60 3.99 1.24 17.29
N ASP A 61 3.52 1.02 18.52
CA ASP A 61 4.24 0.24 19.53
C ASP A 61 4.45 -1.21 19.07
N TYR A 62 3.43 -1.83 18.48
CA TYR A 62 3.52 -3.18 17.92
C TYR A 62 4.60 -3.29 16.83
N LEU A 63 4.59 -2.39 15.85
CA LEU A 63 5.59 -2.38 14.78
C LEU A 63 7.00 -2.06 15.32
N SER A 64 7.10 -1.16 16.28
CA SER A 64 8.37 -0.81 16.93
C SER A 64 8.97 -1.98 17.69
N ALA A 65 8.13 -2.78 18.36
CA ALA A 65 8.56 -3.98 19.07
C ALA A 65 9.10 -5.08 18.13
N ILE A 66 8.52 -5.22 16.95
CA ILE A 66 9.08 -6.09 15.90
C ILE A 66 10.39 -5.51 15.37
N GLY A 67 10.42 -4.20 15.13
CA GLY A 67 11.53 -3.43 14.57
C GLY A 67 11.39 -3.22 13.06
N MET A 68 11.30 -1.96 12.64
CA MET A 68 11.07 -1.58 11.23
C MET A 68 12.13 -2.13 10.28
N GLU A 69 13.39 -2.16 10.68
CA GLU A 69 14.48 -2.72 9.88
C GLU A 69 14.30 -4.24 9.65
N ARG A 70 13.87 -4.98 10.66
CA ARG A 70 13.60 -6.42 10.54
C ARG A 70 12.41 -6.69 9.62
N ILE A 71 11.37 -5.87 9.72
CA ILE A 71 10.20 -5.92 8.82
C ILE A 71 10.66 -5.68 7.38
N HIS A 72 11.43 -4.62 7.13
CA HIS A 72 11.93 -4.30 5.81
C HIS A 72 12.76 -5.43 5.20
N GLN A 73 13.71 -5.98 5.94
CA GLN A 73 14.54 -7.10 5.48
C GLN A 73 13.73 -8.36 5.18
N TYR A 74 12.70 -8.64 6.00
CA TYR A 74 11.79 -9.75 5.79
C TYR A 74 10.98 -9.58 4.51
N GLU A 75 10.32 -8.44 4.35
CA GLU A 75 9.52 -8.11 3.17
C GLU A 75 10.38 -8.08 1.89
N GLU A 76 11.61 -7.56 1.96
CA GLU A 76 12.53 -7.56 0.82
C GLU A 76 12.89 -8.99 0.37
N ARG A 77 13.14 -9.90 1.32
CA ARG A 77 13.40 -11.30 1.02
C ARG A 77 12.22 -11.98 0.34
N LEU A 78 11.01 -11.79 0.87
CA LEU A 78 9.78 -12.32 0.25
C LEU A 78 9.53 -11.72 -1.14
N THR A 79 9.75 -10.42 -1.28
CA THR A 79 9.60 -9.71 -2.56
C THR A 79 10.58 -10.24 -3.60
N ALA A 80 11.84 -10.46 -3.22
CA ALA A 80 12.84 -11.07 -4.10
C ALA A 80 12.40 -12.48 -4.56
N ARG A 81 11.94 -13.32 -3.62
CA ARG A 81 11.43 -14.67 -3.93
C ARG A 81 10.27 -14.62 -4.92
N LEU A 82 9.32 -13.71 -4.71
CA LEU A 82 8.18 -13.54 -5.61
C LEU A 82 8.59 -13.07 -7.00
N ILE A 83 9.45 -12.06 -7.11
CA ILE A 83 9.97 -11.56 -8.38
C ILE A 83 10.70 -12.68 -9.15
N ASP A 84 11.58 -13.40 -8.47
CA ASP A 84 12.37 -14.47 -9.07
C ASP A 84 11.47 -15.64 -9.52
N GLY A 85 10.46 -16.00 -8.72
CA GLY A 85 9.48 -17.03 -9.06
C GLY A 85 8.63 -16.65 -10.25
N LEU A 86 7.99 -15.49 -10.24
CA LEU A 86 7.17 -15.00 -11.35
C LEU A 86 7.96 -14.85 -12.64
N SER A 87 9.22 -14.40 -12.55
CA SER A 87 10.08 -14.22 -13.74
C SER A 87 10.46 -15.53 -14.44
N ARG A 88 10.23 -16.70 -13.81
CA ARG A 88 10.49 -18.03 -14.39
C ARG A 88 9.24 -18.67 -14.99
N ILE A 89 8.08 -18.06 -14.82
CA ILE A 89 6.83 -18.56 -15.40
C ILE A 89 6.69 -18.03 -16.82
N ASP A 90 6.57 -18.92 -17.77
CA ASP A 90 6.37 -18.55 -19.17
C ASP A 90 5.07 -17.74 -19.34
N GLY A 91 5.13 -16.67 -20.14
CA GLY A 91 3.99 -15.76 -20.34
C GLY A 91 3.75 -14.77 -19.20
N VAL A 92 4.60 -14.73 -18.16
CA VAL A 92 4.48 -13.75 -17.08
C VAL A 92 5.55 -12.67 -17.20
N ARG A 93 5.11 -11.41 -17.18
CA ARG A 93 6.01 -10.26 -17.16
C ARG A 93 5.90 -9.48 -15.86
N VAL A 94 7.05 -9.26 -15.18
CA VAL A 94 7.14 -8.58 -13.89
C VAL A 94 7.54 -7.11 -14.06
N TYR A 95 6.83 -6.22 -13.37
CA TYR A 95 7.06 -4.78 -13.32
C TYR A 95 7.45 -4.37 -11.90
N ALA A 96 8.68 -4.67 -11.50
CA ALA A 96 9.22 -4.36 -10.20
C ALA A 96 10.70 -4.00 -10.29
N SER A 97 11.20 -3.22 -9.33
CA SER A 97 12.64 -2.94 -9.24
C SER A 97 13.42 -4.22 -8.94
N ARG A 98 14.45 -4.48 -9.73
CA ARG A 98 15.39 -5.58 -9.47
C ARG A 98 16.54 -5.17 -8.54
N ARG A 99 16.62 -3.89 -8.18
CA ARG A 99 17.68 -3.37 -7.31
C ARG A 99 17.38 -3.73 -5.85
N ALA A 100 18.26 -4.49 -5.21
CA ALA A 100 18.20 -4.78 -3.79
C ALA A 100 18.22 -3.47 -2.96
N GLY A 101 17.53 -3.44 -1.84
CA GLY A 101 17.44 -2.28 -0.94
C GLY A 101 16.51 -1.14 -1.44
N SER A 102 15.87 -1.29 -2.63
CA SER A 102 14.91 -0.32 -3.15
C SER A 102 13.50 -0.90 -3.32
N ARG A 103 13.26 -2.10 -2.80
CA ARG A 103 11.98 -2.81 -2.91
C ARG A 103 11.16 -2.63 -1.65
N ILE A 104 9.88 -2.58 -1.84
CA ILE A 104 8.87 -2.72 -0.78
C ILE A 104 8.03 -3.96 -1.10
N GLY A 105 7.20 -4.40 -0.18
CA GLY A 105 6.34 -5.57 -0.33
C GLY A 105 5.26 -5.47 -1.41
N VAL A 106 5.62 -5.02 -2.62
CA VAL A 106 4.68 -4.83 -3.75
C VAL A 106 5.31 -5.31 -5.04
N VAL A 107 4.61 -6.21 -5.75
CA VAL A 107 5.02 -6.73 -7.06
C VAL A 107 3.84 -6.66 -8.02
N SER A 108 4.04 -5.97 -9.15
CA SER A 108 3.08 -5.92 -10.26
C SER A 108 3.53 -6.82 -11.39
N PHE A 109 2.58 -7.51 -12.03
CA PHE A 109 2.85 -8.41 -13.15
C PHE A 109 1.67 -8.49 -14.11
N THR A 110 1.91 -9.00 -15.32
CA THR A 110 0.89 -9.38 -16.29
C THR A 110 1.08 -10.83 -16.68
N ILE A 111 0.02 -11.47 -17.13
CA ILE A 111 0.03 -12.80 -17.74
C ILE A 111 -0.40 -12.62 -19.19
N ASP A 112 0.39 -13.12 -20.13
CA ASP A 112 0.15 -12.96 -21.56
C ASP A 112 -1.23 -13.45 -21.96
N GLY A 113 -1.96 -12.56 -22.67
CA GLY A 113 -3.29 -12.82 -23.16
C GLY A 113 -4.38 -12.93 -22.08
N ILE A 114 -4.12 -12.73 -20.76
CA ILE A 114 -5.11 -12.70 -19.68
C ILE A 114 -5.31 -11.25 -19.20
N HIS A 115 -6.57 -10.82 -19.15
CA HIS A 115 -6.88 -9.51 -18.61
C HIS A 115 -6.57 -9.49 -17.10
N PRO A 116 -5.95 -8.43 -16.55
CA PRO A 116 -5.58 -8.40 -15.13
C PRO A 116 -6.74 -8.68 -14.16
N GLN A 117 -7.95 -8.24 -14.50
CA GLN A 117 -9.14 -8.50 -13.70
C GLN A 117 -9.56 -9.97 -13.73
N GLU A 118 -9.44 -10.62 -14.88
CA GLU A 118 -9.69 -12.06 -15.04
C GLU A 118 -8.66 -12.88 -14.23
N ALA A 119 -7.39 -12.52 -14.32
CA ALA A 119 -6.34 -13.17 -13.52
C ALA A 119 -6.58 -13.02 -12.02
N ALA A 120 -7.02 -11.84 -11.56
CA ALA A 120 -7.35 -11.63 -10.16
C ALA A 120 -8.56 -12.47 -9.70
N HIS A 121 -9.56 -12.63 -10.57
CA HIS A 121 -10.75 -13.46 -10.30
C HIS A 121 -10.39 -14.95 -10.23
N LEU A 122 -9.57 -15.45 -11.16
CA LEU A 122 -9.09 -16.83 -11.13
C LEU A 122 -8.26 -17.13 -9.88
N LEU A 123 -7.38 -16.20 -9.46
CA LEU A 123 -6.59 -16.36 -8.23
C LEU A 123 -7.47 -16.41 -6.98
N ASP A 124 -8.55 -15.65 -6.93
CA ASP A 124 -9.53 -15.68 -5.84
C ASP A 124 -10.32 -16.99 -5.84
N GLU A 125 -10.94 -17.35 -6.96
CA GLU A 125 -11.84 -18.53 -7.05
C GLU A 125 -11.10 -19.88 -6.94
N GLU A 126 -9.90 -20.00 -7.51
CA GLU A 126 -9.22 -21.29 -7.59
C GLU A 126 -8.18 -21.49 -6.48
N ALA A 127 -7.71 -20.42 -5.85
CA ALA A 127 -6.60 -20.48 -4.89
C ALA A 127 -6.82 -19.68 -3.58
N ASP A 128 -7.98 -19.05 -3.39
CA ASP A 128 -8.27 -18.14 -2.27
C ASP A 128 -7.21 -17.04 -2.09
N ILE A 129 -6.65 -16.53 -3.21
CA ILE A 129 -5.60 -15.52 -3.19
C ILE A 129 -6.15 -14.18 -3.68
N LEU A 130 -6.23 -13.22 -2.76
CA LEU A 130 -6.69 -11.88 -3.05
C LEU A 130 -5.55 -10.98 -3.53
N VAL A 131 -5.68 -10.46 -4.73
CA VAL A 131 -4.76 -9.50 -5.36
C VAL A 131 -5.51 -8.27 -5.83
N ARG A 132 -4.80 -7.22 -6.18
CA ARG A 132 -5.42 -6.06 -6.82
C ARG A 132 -5.14 -6.07 -8.32
N SER A 133 -6.16 -5.75 -9.14
CA SER A 133 -6.03 -5.60 -10.59
C SER A 133 -6.31 -4.17 -11.06
N GLY A 134 -5.83 -3.83 -12.25
CA GLY A 134 -6.08 -2.57 -12.95
C GLY A 134 -4.95 -1.54 -12.83
N HIS A 135 -5.29 -0.26 -12.86
CA HIS A 135 -4.33 0.84 -12.97
C HIS A 135 -3.67 1.27 -11.65
N HIS A 136 -4.11 0.75 -10.51
CA HIS A 136 -3.56 1.03 -9.16
C HIS A 136 -3.54 2.53 -8.79
N CYS A 137 -4.49 3.32 -9.32
CA CYS A 137 -4.57 4.78 -9.19
C CYS A 137 -3.37 5.52 -9.80
N CYS A 138 -2.66 4.92 -10.78
CA CYS A 138 -1.52 5.50 -11.47
C CYS A 138 -1.62 5.30 -12.99
N GLN A 139 -2.75 5.65 -13.58
CA GLN A 139 -3.03 5.48 -15.00
C GLN A 139 -1.95 6.07 -15.92
N PRO A 140 -1.39 7.28 -15.69
CA PRO A 140 -0.32 7.81 -16.54
C PRO A 140 0.93 6.91 -16.59
N LEU A 141 1.26 6.22 -15.48
CA LEU A 141 2.35 5.24 -15.47
C LEU A 141 2.00 4.02 -16.32
N MET A 142 0.77 3.53 -16.24
CA MET A 142 0.33 2.39 -17.05
C MET A 142 0.35 2.71 -18.53
N GLU A 143 -0.06 3.92 -18.92
CA GLU A 143 0.02 4.43 -20.30
C GLU A 143 1.49 4.49 -20.79
N HIS A 144 2.38 5.04 -19.95
CA HIS A 144 3.83 5.11 -20.25
C HIS A 144 4.45 3.72 -20.44
N LEU A 145 3.99 2.72 -19.68
CA LEU A 145 4.46 1.34 -19.81
C LEU A 145 3.78 0.55 -20.94
N GLY A 146 2.81 1.13 -21.64
CA GLY A 146 2.03 0.46 -22.68
C GLY A 146 1.07 -0.60 -22.14
N LEU A 147 0.51 -0.40 -20.95
CA LEU A 147 -0.36 -1.31 -20.23
C LEU A 147 -1.78 -0.73 -20.08
N PRO A 148 -2.56 -0.66 -21.16
CA PRO A 148 -3.87 0.00 -21.13
C PRO A 148 -4.88 -0.66 -20.18
N ASN A 149 -4.71 -1.94 -19.84
CA ASN A 149 -5.54 -2.68 -18.90
C ASN A 149 -4.96 -2.70 -17.47
N GLY A 150 -3.78 -2.08 -17.26
CA GLY A 150 -3.07 -2.14 -15.99
C GLY A 150 -2.36 -3.47 -15.74
N THR A 151 -2.22 -3.84 -14.48
CA THR A 151 -1.51 -5.06 -14.03
C THR A 151 -2.27 -5.78 -12.93
N VAL A 152 -1.86 -7.01 -12.61
CA VAL A 152 -2.13 -7.65 -11.32
C VAL A 152 -1.06 -7.19 -10.34
N ARG A 153 -1.44 -6.91 -9.08
CA ARG A 153 -0.52 -6.50 -8.03
C ARG A 153 -0.67 -7.36 -6.78
N ALA A 154 0.37 -8.08 -6.44
CA ALA A 154 0.52 -8.73 -5.16
C ALA A 154 1.13 -7.75 -4.15
N SER A 155 0.61 -7.73 -2.92
CA SER A 155 1.11 -6.92 -1.81
C SER A 155 1.46 -7.83 -0.64
N LEU A 156 2.65 -7.65 -0.10
CA LEU A 156 3.22 -8.43 0.98
C LEU A 156 3.35 -7.55 2.23
N ALA A 157 3.28 -8.16 3.39
CA ALA A 157 3.44 -7.47 4.66
C ALA A 157 4.21 -8.35 5.66
N ALA A 158 4.49 -7.82 6.84
CA ALA A 158 5.22 -8.51 7.91
C ALA A 158 4.59 -9.84 8.37
N TYR A 159 3.32 -10.08 8.04
CA TYR A 159 2.59 -11.32 8.34
C TYR A 159 2.47 -12.28 7.16
N THR A 160 2.92 -11.89 5.96
CA THR A 160 2.92 -12.78 4.79
C THR A 160 3.98 -13.86 4.95
N THR A 161 3.63 -15.11 4.64
CA THR A 161 4.50 -16.26 4.78
C THR A 161 5.16 -16.67 3.45
N GLU A 162 6.24 -17.45 3.52
CA GLU A 162 6.85 -18.02 2.31
C GLU A 162 5.92 -19.00 1.60
N GLN A 163 5.09 -19.73 2.37
CA GLN A 163 4.09 -20.65 1.81
C GLN A 163 3.03 -19.94 0.98
N GLU A 164 2.57 -18.75 1.40
CA GLU A 164 1.62 -17.94 0.62
C GLU A 164 2.24 -17.45 -0.69
N ILE A 165 3.55 -17.13 -0.69
CA ILE A 165 4.28 -16.82 -1.92
C ILE A 165 4.33 -18.04 -2.86
N ASP A 166 4.61 -19.23 -2.32
CA ASP A 166 4.69 -20.45 -3.12
C ASP A 166 3.31 -20.83 -3.70
N LEU A 167 2.24 -20.64 -2.94
CA LEU A 167 0.85 -20.83 -3.43
C LEU A 167 0.52 -19.87 -4.57
N LEU A 168 0.85 -18.58 -4.43
CA LEU A 168 0.65 -17.60 -5.50
C LEU A 168 1.42 -17.97 -6.76
N LEU A 169 2.68 -18.39 -6.63
CA LEU A 169 3.50 -18.82 -7.77
C LEU A 169 2.92 -20.04 -8.47
N ALA A 170 2.44 -21.03 -7.72
CA ALA A 170 1.79 -22.22 -8.26
C ALA A 170 0.51 -21.85 -9.03
N ALA A 171 -0.38 -21.05 -8.42
CA ALA A 171 -1.62 -20.61 -9.04
C ALA A 171 -1.38 -19.79 -10.32
N VAL A 172 -0.45 -18.83 -10.30
CA VAL A 172 -0.09 -18.05 -11.50
C VAL A 172 0.47 -18.97 -12.60
N SER A 173 1.26 -19.98 -12.25
CA SER A 173 1.79 -20.97 -13.21
C SER A 173 0.69 -21.82 -13.83
N GLU A 174 -0.33 -22.23 -13.09
CA GLU A 174 -1.48 -22.97 -13.59
C GLU A 174 -2.32 -22.12 -14.53
N ILE A 175 -2.65 -20.90 -14.13
CA ILE A 175 -3.38 -19.92 -14.93
C ILE A 175 -2.66 -19.64 -16.25
N SER A 176 -1.33 -19.46 -16.21
CA SER A 176 -0.53 -19.22 -17.42
C SER A 176 -0.49 -20.40 -18.40
N ARG A 177 -0.59 -21.66 -17.90
CA ARG A 177 -0.55 -22.89 -18.71
C ARG A 177 -1.92 -23.32 -19.24
N GLY A 178 -2.99 -22.90 -18.62
CA GLY A 178 -4.37 -23.29 -18.97
C GLY A 178 -4.85 -22.73 -20.32
N ARG A 179 -3.95 -22.30 -21.19
CA ARG A 179 -4.20 -21.71 -22.51
C ARG A 179 -3.60 -22.49 -23.62
#